data_82c29a843d220fee9f85f755266b1d6f
#
_entry.id   82c29a843d220fee9f85f755266b1d6f
#
_cell.length_a   1.000
_cell.length_b   1.000
_cell.length_c   1.000
_cell.angle_alpha   90.00
_cell.angle_beta   90.00
_cell.angle_gamma   90.00
#
_symmetry.space_group_name_H-M   'P 1'
#
loop_
_entity.id
_entity.type
_entity.pdbx_description
1 polymer ?
#
loop_
_entity_poly.entity_id
_entity_poly.type
_entity_poly.pdbx_seq_one_letter_code
_entity_poly.pdbx_strand_id
1 'polypeptide(L)'
;MMVEKHDYSFRNRDFLDYRRLSPTGNAATPADCCIDDSWQIVVPASDSRLVKYFTYDLYRFLSECFGICLRVVKTENIGDYLKNPEKKIVLAEEAFLDAPVLESEMAAAFHITVTNQSVVIIGKTERGSAQGAYYIEDLMRLRGQCALMAEKQEHAPLFSPRMTHSGTELDTFPDNFLEACAHAGMDAIIVFAGHPDTNLHGFKDPNGAWEDDGWNYCDFNNLVWRAEGYGLDVYIYNYMTCEKHPDDPDAEAHYDTTFGQLFKNCPKLKGIVFVGESFEFPSKDPHTCGEVASRAMLKPKGEKRPSAGFYPCSDYPQFVGKVRDTIRKYSPDADIVFWTYNFGGAPEQERLDLVRNLPTDISMMITYDMWQDFVDENGEPYHIADYSISFVGPSTLFTAEAAIAKERGIRLYGMGNTGCRTWDNGVTPYLPVPQQWQKRFEAMVQSNKDYDLCGLMENHHFGWMPSFLTLFTKNAFMTNGMPNDDMLKAIAVRDYGEKADQALQAWELFSKGIRRVVAASVDQYGPYRCGPTYPLLFDQTKEDLDIPHVPWAWHHAGEDGNIWWEVYRDNIWRNPKNSLLRL
;
A
#
# COMPACT_ATOMS: atom_id res chain seq x y z
N MET A 1 7.34 -9.52 -36.01
CA MET A 1 6.99 -8.12 -35.74
C MET A 1 7.75 -7.72 -34.49
N MET A 2 8.69 -6.78 -34.55
CA MET A 2 9.30 -6.29 -33.31
C MET A 2 8.21 -5.52 -32.58
N VAL A 3 7.83 -6.02 -31.42
CA VAL A 3 6.95 -5.26 -30.51
C VAL A 3 7.72 -4.00 -30.16
N GLU A 4 7.16 -2.84 -30.45
CA GLU A 4 7.69 -1.57 -29.95
C GLU A 4 7.74 -1.68 -28.42
N LYS A 5 8.94 -1.63 -27.86
CA LYS A 5 9.07 -1.49 -26.42
C LYS A 5 8.44 -0.17 -26.04
N HIS A 6 7.34 -0.22 -25.29
CA HIS A 6 6.76 0.99 -24.75
C HIS A 6 7.81 1.75 -23.94
N ASP A 7 7.93 3.02 -24.19
CA ASP A 7 8.83 3.89 -23.43
C ASP A 7 8.22 4.16 -22.05
N TYR A 8 8.68 3.42 -21.07
CA TYR A 8 8.38 3.66 -19.66
C TYR A 8 9.41 4.57 -18.99
N SER A 9 10.06 5.43 -19.75
CA SER A 9 11.07 6.35 -19.23
C SER A 9 10.56 7.22 -18.07
N PHE A 10 9.25 7.49 -18.01
CA PHE A 10 8.63 8.17 -16.88
C PHE A 10 8.74 7.39 -15.57
N ARG A 11 8.93 6.05 -15.62
CA ARG A 11 9.17 5.20 -14.45
C ARG A 11 10.63 5.16 -14.03
N ASN A 12 11.52 5.53 -14.94
CA ASN A 12 12.96 5.62 -14.68
C ASN A 12 13.37 7.01 -14.17
N ARG A 13 12.40 7.92 -13.94
CA ARG A 13 12.72 9.17 -13.27
C ARG A 13 13.12 8.90 -11.82
N ASP A 14 13.99 9.71 -11.29
CA ASP A 14 14.30 9.68 -9.87
C ASP A 14 13.06 10.02 -9.06
N PHE A 15 12.57 9.06 -8.28
CA PHE A 15 11.46 9.26 -7.36
C PHE A 15 11.91 9.99 -6.09
N LEU A 16 13.22 9.97 -5.81
CA LEU A 16 13.85 10.73 -4.75
C LEU A 16 14.55 11.94 -5.36
N ASP A 17 14.42 13.10 -4.74
CA ASP A 17 15.03 14.33 -5.21
C ASP A 17 16.37 14.57 -4.52
N TYR A 18 17.44 14.47 -5.30
CA TYR A 18 18.83 14.73 -4.84
C TYR A 18 19.37 16.09 -5.33
N ARG A 19 18.49 16.98 -5.80
CA ARG A 19 18.93 18.33 -6.18
C ARG A 19 19.49 19.08 -4.97
N ARG A 20 20.41 20.01 -5.27
CA ARG A 20 20.97 20.90 -4.26
C ARG A 20 19.89 21.57 -3.45
N LEU A 21 19.93 21.40 -2.14
CA LEU A 21 19.00 22.02 -1.22
C LEU A 21 19.48 23.41 -0.79
N SER A 22 18.54 24.28 -0.51
CA SER A 22 18.78 25.59 0.08
C SER A 22 18.06 25.70 1.43
N PRO A 23 18.60 26.47 2.39
CA PRO A 23 17.96 26.64 3.67
C PRO A 23 16.51 27.08 3.54
N THR A 24 15.64 26.40 4.27
CA THR A 24 14.22 26.74 4.40
C THR A 24 14.01 27.70 5.58
N GLY A 25 12.75 28.10 5.82
CA GLY A 25 12.41 28.89 7.03
C GLY A 25 12.67 28.17 8.36
N ASN A 26 13.03 26.86 8.32
CA ASN A 26 13.40 26.06 9.48
C ASN A 26 14.94 26.02 9.68
N ALA A 27 15.62 27.14 9.52
CA ALA A 27 17.08 27.24 9.58
C ALA A 27 17.67 26.67 10.89
N ALA A 28 18.88 26.10 10.78
CA ALA A 28 19.62 25.57 11.92
C ALA A 28 20.04 26.67 12.88
N THR A 29 20.07 26.35 14.16
CA THR A 29 20.55 27.20 15.25
C THR A 29 21.95 26.77 15.67
N PRO A 30 22.70 27.59 16.43
CA PRO A 30 24.03 27.20 16.93
C PRO A 30 24.03 25.99 17.87
N ALA A 31 22.86 25.60 18.42
CA ALA A 31 22.72 24.43 19.28
C ALA A 31 22.52 23.13 18.48
N ASP A 32 22.29 23.24 17.18
CA ASP A 32 22.03 22.08 16.32
C ASP A 32 23.33 21.33 15.99
N CYS A 33 23.18 20.05 15.68
CA CYS A 33 24.24 19.22 15.16
C CYS A 33 24.48 19.55 13.68
N CYS A 34 25.50 20.32 13.39
CA CYS A 34 25.90 20.65 12.02
C CYS A 34 26.95 19.67 11.52
N ILE A 35 26.69 19.00 10.41
CA ILE A 35 27.57 18.02 9.80
C ILE A 35 28.36 18.69 8.69
N ASP A 36 29.70 18.50 8.69
CA ASP A 36 30.64 19.02 7.72
C ASP A 36 31.57 17.91 7.19
N ASP A 37 32.45 18.23 6.23
CA ASP A 37 33.38 17.27 5.60
C ASP A 37 34.38 16.61 6.58
N SER A 38 34.49 17.07 7.83
CA SER A 38 35.34 16.44 8.86
C SER A 38 34.68 15.22 9.51
N TRP A 39 33.40 14.96 9.23
CA TRP A 39 32.66 13.84 9.76
C TRP A 39 32.88 12.54 8.99
N GLN A 40 32.42 11.44 9.54
CA GLN A 40 32.47 10.11 8.93
C GLN A 40 31.13 9.42 9.06
N ILE A 41 30.78 8.60 8.06
CA ILE A 41 29.72 7.60 8.16
C ILE A 41 30.39 6.30 8.61
N VAL A 42 29.92 5.70 9.70
CA VAL A 42 30.47 4.46 10.26
C VAL A 42 29.37 3.40 10.29
N VAL A 43 29.66 2.26 9.67
CA VAL A 43 28.75 1.09 9.60
C VAL A 43 29.51 -0.19 9.92
N PRO A 44 28.82 -1.25 10.35
CA PRO A 44 29.45 -2.57 10.48
C PRO A 44 30.01 -3.05 9.13
N ALA A 45 31.10 -3.81 9.20
CA ALA A 45 31.56 -4.58 8.06
C ALA A 45 30.52 -5.69 7.78
N SER A 46 29.78 -5.54 6.71
CA SER A 46 28.71 -6.46 6.34
C SER A 46 28.72 -6.71 4.83
N ASP A 47 28.37 -7.94 4.44
CA ASP A 47 28.11 -8.30 3.05
C ASP A 47 26.67 -8.01 2.62
N SER A 48 25.82 -7.60 3.56
CA SER A 48 24.42 -7.24 3.30
C SER A 48 24.32 -6.16 2.22
N ARG A 49 23.42 -6.37 1.27
CA ARG A 49 23.12 -5.38 0.25
C ARG A 49 22.37 -4.19 0.83
N LEU A 50 21.49 -4.43 1.80
CA LEU A 50 20.76 -3.35 2.47
C LEU A 50 21.72 -2.38 3.16
N VAL A 51 22.70 -2.89 3.92
CA VAL A 51 23.73 -2.04 4.55
C VAL A 51 24.51 -1.25 3.50
N LYS A 52 24.88 -1.89 2.39
CA LYS A 52 25.59 -1.23 1.28
C LYS A 52 24.76 -0.12 0.63
N TYR A 53 23.46 -0.38 0.41
CA TYR A 53 22.56 0.53 -0.29
C TYR A 53 22.21 1.75 0.56
N PHE A 54 21.71 1.59 1.78
CA PHE A 54 21.40 2.76 2.60
C PHE A 54 22.65 3.59 2.98
N THR A 55 23.83 2.94 3.10
CA THR A 55 25.09 3.66 3.34
C THR A 55 25.48 4.51 2.14
N TYR A 56 25.36 3.93 0.93
CA TYR A 56 25.64 4.66 -0.31
C TYR A 56 24.62 5.78 -0.54
N ASP A 57 23.36 5.53 -0.24
CA ASP A 57 22.29 6.50 -0.39
C ASP A 57 22.48 7.69 0.53
N LEU A 58 22.74 7.48 1.82
CA LEU A 58 23.08 8.55 2.76
C LEU A 58 24.32 9.35 2.29
N TYR A 59 25.35 8.66 1.81
CA TYR A 59 26.53 9.33 1.23
C TYR A 59 26.15 10.19 0.02
N ARG A 60 25.38 9.64 -0.91
CA ARG A 60 24.87 10.32 -2.11
C ARG A 60 24.03 11.53 -1.74
N PHE A 61 23.11 11.37 -0.80
CA PHE A 61 22.27 12.45 -0.29
C PHE A 61 23.11 13.62 0.25
N LEU A 62 24.08 13.35 1.11
CA LEU A 62 24.93 14.39 1.69
C LEU A 62 25.78 15.09 0.62
N SER A 63 26.32 14.33 -0.33
CA SER A 63 27.18 14.87 -1.38
C SER A 63 26.39 15.67 -2.42
N GLU A 64 25.27 15.16 -2.90
CA GLU A 64 24.48 15.80 -3.96
C GLU A 64 23.64 16.97 -3.42
N CYS A 65 22.96 16.77 -2.29
CA CYS A 65 22.07 17.79 -1.72
C CYS A 65 22.83 18.92 -1.02
N PHE A 66 23.98 18.64 -0.39
CA PHE A 66 24.71 19.63 0.40
C PHE A 66 26.15 19.86 -0.05
N GLY A 67 26.72 18.98 -0.87
CA GLY A 67 28.13 19.02 -1.30
C GLY A 67 29.12 18.59 -0.21
N ILE A 68 28.64 17.79 0.75
CA ILE A 68 29.42 17.28 1.86
C ILE A 68 29.80 15.84 1.56
N CYS A 69 31.13 15.58 1.46
CA CYS A 69 31.65 14.27 1.07
C CYS A 69 32.28 13.57 2.27
N LEU A 70 31.50 12.75 2.96
CA LEU A 70 31.96 12.04 4.16
C LEU A 70 32.77 10.79 3.81
N ARG A 71 33.80 10.51 4.60
CA ARG A 71 34.46 9.21 4.53
C ARG A 71 33.55 8.13 5.11
N VAL A 72 33.31 7.06 4.34
CA VAL A 72 32.64 5.85 4.83
C VAL A 72 33.63 4.89 5.46
N VAL A 73 33.39 4.49 6.70
CA VAL A 73 34.19 3.54 7.46
C VAL A 73 33.37 2.28 7.71
N LYS A 74 33.83 1.16 7.17
CA LYS A 74 33.29 -0.18 7.48
C LYS A 74 34.18 -0.84 8.51
N THR A 75 33.62 -1.33 9.61
CA THR A 75 34.40 -1.82 10.76
C THR A 75 33.84 -3.10 11.36
N GLU A 76 34.74 -4.01 11.73
CA GLU A 76 34.39 -5.19 12.54
C GLU A 76 34.16 -4.83 14.04
N ASN A 77 34.64 -3.65 14.46
CA ASN A 77 34.60 -3.21 15.86
C ASN A 77 33.72 -1.99 16.02
N ILE A 78 32.44 -2.09 15.66
CA ILE A 78 31.50 -0.98 15.74
C ILE A 78 31.34 -0.42 17.17
N GLY A 79 31.53 -1.26 18.19
CA GLY A 79 31.46 -0.88 19.60
C GLY A 79 32.46 0.20 20.02
N ASP A 80 33.63 0.28 19.37
CA ASP A 80 34.61 1.32 19.65
C ASP A 80 34.13 2.70 19.18
N TYR A 81 33.39 2.71 18.06
CA TYR A 81 32.78 3.92 17.50
C TYR A 81 31.55 4.36 18.28
N LEU A 82 30.78 3.42 18.82
CA LEU A 82 29.66 3.72 19.70
C LEU A 82 30.11 4.38 21.01
N LYS A 83 31.29 4.00 21.52
CA LYS A 83 31.89 4.64 22.71
C LYS A 83 32.48 6.01 22.42
N ASN A 84 32.92 6.25 21.19
CA ASN A 84 33.58 7.49 20.76
C ASN A 84 32.96 8.02 19.46
N PRO A 85 31.70 8.48 19.50
CA PRO A 85 30.94 8.85 18.29
C PRO A 85 31.22 10.28 17.79
N GLU A 86 32.16 11.03 18.38
CA GLU A 86 32.44 12.42 18.01
C GLU A 86 32.74 12.56 16.51
N LYS A 87 32.05 13.50 15.86
CA LYS A 87 32.09 13.76 14.43
C LYS A 87 31.81 12.52 13.56
N LYS A 88 30.84 11.75 13.96
CA LYS A 88 30.43 10.54 13.23
C LYS A 88 28.90 10.41 13.17
N ILE A 89 28.45 9.87 12.05
CA ILE A 89 27.13 9.25 11.90
C ILE A 89 27.39 7.75 12.02
N VAL A 90 27.05 7.17 13.16
CA VAL A 90 27.22 5.73 13.43
C VAL A 90 25.89 5.04 13.25
N LEU A 91 25.83 4.08 12.32
CA LEU A 91 24.65 3.25 12.07
C LEU A 91 25.01 1.82 12.45
N ALA A 92 24.27 1.25 13.39
CA ALA A 92 24.51 -0.10 13.89
C ALA A 92 23.17 -0.79 14.22
N GLU A 93 23.24 -2.07 14.51
CA GLU A 93 22.10 -2.85 14.93
C GLU A 93 22.21 -3.17 16.42
N GLU A 94 21.06 -3.38 17.07
CA GLU A 94 20.99 -3.74 18.48
C GLU A 94 21.82 -5.00 18.82
N ALA A 95 21.92 -5.92 17.86
CA ALA A 95 22.74 -7.13 18.00
C ALA A 95 24.24 -6.89 18.29
N PHE A 96 24.74 -5.69 18.02
CA PHE A 96 26.12 -5.30 18.33
C PHE A 96 26.29 -4.69 19.73
N LEU A 97 25.23 -4.58 20.52
CA LEU A 97 25.24 -4.01 21.86
C LEU A 97 25.25 -5.10 22.93
N ASP A 98 25.82 -4.78 24.09
CA ASP A 98 25.82 -5.68 25.26
C ASP A 98 24.42 -5.80 25.91
N ALA A 99 23.54 -4.82 25.66
CA ALA A 99 22.18 -4.80 26.19
C ALA A 99 21.22 -4.11 25.18
N PRO A 100 19.95 -4.56 25.11
CA PRO A 100 18.97 -3.95 24.24
C PRO A 100 18.68 -2.50 24.63
N VAL A 101 18.43 -1.66 23.65
CA VAL A 101 18.07 -0.23 23.80
C VAL A 101 16.72 0.09 23.20
N LEU A 102 16.11 -0.85 22.49
CA LEU A 102 14.82 -0.73 21.84
C LEU A 102 13.76 -1.53 22.61
N GLU A 103 12.62 -0.88 22.87
CA GLU A 103 11.45 -1.53 23.46
C GLU A 103 10.63 -2.26 22.38
N SER A 104 10.62 -1.73 21.15
CA SER A 104 9.90 -2.30 20.03
C SER A 104 10.60 -3.53 19.45
N GLU A 105 9.82 -4.57 19.16
CA GLU A 105 10.27 -5.75 18.41
C GLU A 105 10.14 -5.62 16.89
N MET A 106 9.64 -4.49 16.40
CA MET A 106 9.48 -4.24 14.96
C MET A 106 10.84 -4.16 14.26
N ALA A 107 11.05 -4.94 13.21
CA ALA A 107 12.33 -5.00 12.49
C ALA A 107 12.86 -3.65 12.00
N ALA A 108 11.95 -2.74 11.66
CA ALA A 108 12.28 -1.39 11.18
C ALA A 108 12.33 -0.33 12.31
N ALA A 109 12.21 -0.73 13.59
CA ALA A 109 12.39 0.17 14.72
C ALA A 109 13.86 0.60 14.85
N PHE A 110 14.07 1.83 15.30
CA PHE A 110 15.41 2.36 15.58
C PHE A 110 15.40 3.32 16.76
N HIS A 111 16.50 3.35 17.48
CA HIS A 111 16.81 4.37 18.48
C HIS A 111 17.80 5.36 17.89
N ILE A 112 17.52 6.65 18.04
CA ILE A 112 18.41 7.72 17.60
C ILE A 112 18.92 8.54 18.79
N THR A 113 20.18 8.91 18.75
CA THR A 113 20.79 9.88 19.65
C THR A 113 21.55 10.90 18.83
N VAL A 114 21.09 12.14 18.84
CA VAL A 114 21.75 13.29 18.21
C VAL A 114 22.25 14.23 19.30
N THR A 115 23.55 14.50 19.28
CA THR A 115 24.18 15.56 20.09
C THR A 115 24.74 16.61 19.13
N ASN A 116 25.25 17.71 19.64
CA ASN A 116 25.90 18.73 18.81
C ASN A 116 27.17 18.22 18.07
N GLN A 117 27.67 17.03 18.38
CA GLN A 117 28.89 16.47 17.81
C GLN A 117 28.78 15.02 17.35
N SER A 118 27.63 14.40 17.44
CA SER A 118 27.46 13.01 17.04
C SER A 118 26.02 12.67 16.65
N VAL A 119 25.90 11.70 15.74
CA VAL A 119 24.65 11.05 15.38
C VAL A 119 24.85 9.55 15.54
N VAL A 120 24.07 8.92 16.41
CA VAL A 120 24.11 7.46 16.63
C VAL A 120 22.71 6.90 16.37
N ILE A 121 22.61 5.95 15.48
CA ILE A 121 21.38 5.25 15.11
C ILE A 121 21.60 3.77 15.36
N ILE A 122 20.73 3.19 16.21
CA ILE A 122 20.71 1.76 16.51
C ILE A 122 19.39 1.20 16.00
N GLY A 123 19.43 0.42 14.93
CA GLY A 123 18.28 -0.30 14.41
C GLY A 123 18.03 -1.61 15.17
N LYS A 124 16.76 -2.04 15.27
CA LYS A 124 16.42 -3.39 15.75
C LYS A 124 17.09 -4.45 14.88
N THR A 125 17.06 -4.21 13.57
CA THR A 125 17.77 -4.96 12.54
C THR A 125 18.39 -3.97 11.54
N GLU A 126 19.02 -4.48 10.47
CA GLU A 126 19.49 -3.65 9.35
C GLU A 126 18.37 -2.76 8.75
N ARG A 127 17.10 -3.22 8.77
CA ARG A 127 15.94 -2.41 8.33
C ARG A 127 15.74 -1.20 9.23
N GLY A 128 15.91 -1.34 10.53
CA GLY A 128 15.84 -0.23 11.47
C GLY A 128 16.96 0.78 11.26
N SER A 129 18.19 0.31 11.02
CA SER A 129 19.33 1.19 10.69
C SER A 129 19.09 1.97 9.40
N ALA A 130 18.51 1.33 8.37
CA ALA A 130 18.12 1.98 7.12
C ALA A 130 17.05 3.04 7.36
N GLN A 131 15.97 2.72 8.12
CA GLN A 131 14.91 3.67 8.43
C GLN A 131 15.42 4.87 9.24
N GLY A 132 16.39 4.66 10.13
CA GLY A 132 17.05 5.74 10.85
C GLY A 132 17.89 6.62 9.94
N ALA A 133 18.59 6.07 8.93
CA ALA A 133 19.29 6.84 7.91
C ALA A 133 18.30 7.71 7.10
N TYR A 134 17.22 7.13 6.59
CA TYR A 134 16.18 7.85 5.85
C TYR A 134 15.46 8.91 6.73
N TYR A 135 15.32 8.66 8.03
CA TYR A 135 14.76 9.62 8.96
C TYR A 135 15.62 10.89 9.09
N ILE A 136 16.92 10.77 9.24
CA ILE A 136 17.79 11.96 9.31
C ILE A 136 17.84 12.71 7.98
N GLU A 137 17.75 12.02 6.86
CA GLU A 137 17.63 12.66 5.55
C GLU A 137 16.35 13.48 5.43
N ASP A 138 15.21 12.93 5.86
CA ASP A 138 13.92 13.62 5.88
C ASP A 138 13.98 14.90 6.73
N LEU A 139 14.60 14.83 7.92
CA LEU A 139 14.79 16.00 8.78
C LEU A 139 15.69 17.07 8.13
N MET A 140 16.78 16.64 7.47
CA MET A 140 17.67 17.57 6.75
C MET A 140 16.96 18.18 5.52
N ARG A 141 16.12 17.41 4.82
CA ARG A 141 15.29 17.91 3.70
C ARG A 141 14.31 18.97 4.16
N LEU A 142 13.63 18.76 5.30
CA LEU A 142 12.71 19.75 5.87
C LEU A 142 13.42 21.08 6.18
N ARG A 143 14.67 21.04 6.58
CA ARG A 143 15.48 22.21 6.89
C ARG A 143 16.18 22.82 5.69
N GLY A 144 16.41 22.05 4.64
CA GLY A 144 17.28 22.41 3.52
C GLY A 144 18.74 22.63 3.94
N GLN A 145 19.15 22.02 5.04
CA GLN A 145 20.48 22.15 5.65
C GLN A 145 20.97 20.82 6.22
N CYS A 146 22.26 20.58 6.15
CA CYS A 146 22.90 19.40 6.74
C CYS A 146 23.07 19.59 8.27
N ALA A 147 21.92 19.67 8.96
CA ALA A 147 21.85 19.93 10.38
C ALA A 147 20.64 19.26 11.03
N LEU A 148 20.84 18.71 12.22
CA LEU A 148 19.85 18.00 13.02
C LEU A 148 19.67 18.64 14.39
N MET A 149 18.46 18.63 14.92
CA MET A 149 18.22 18.98 16.32
C MET A 149 18.72 17.87 17.25
N ALA A 150 19.10 18.25 18.47
CA ALA A 150 19.39 17.27 19.52
C ALA A 150 18.14 16.42 19.79
N GLU A 151 18.33 15.10 19.79
CA GLU A 151 17.27 14.12 19.94
C GLU A 151 17.79 12.88 20.65
N LYS A 152 16.96 12.26 21.48
CA LYS A 152 17.24 10.94 22.05
C LYS A 152 15.92 10.22 22.28
N GLN A 153 15.55 9.39 21.31
CA GLN A 153 14.31 8.61 21.40
C GLN A 153 14.30 7.40 20.48
N GLU A 154 13.33 6.54 20.69
CA GLU A 154 13.02 5.42 19.82
C GLU A 154 11.91 5.81 18.85
N HIS A 155 12.04 5.30 17.62
CA HIS A 155 11.00 5.33 16.59
C HIS A 155 10.71 3.92 16.10
N ALA A 156 9.45 3.58 15.98
CA ALA A 156 9.02 2.30 15.44
C ALA A 156 7.82 2.51 14.49
N PRO A 157 7.70 1.72 13.42
CA PRO A 157 6.49 1.74 12.61
C PRO A 157 5.30 1.24 13.43
N LEU A 158 4.14 1.83 13.26
CA LEU A 158 2.88 1.37 13.85
C LEU A 158 2.27 0.21 13.06
N PHE A 159 2.65 0.09 11.79
CA PHE A 159 2.13 -0.92 10.87
C PHE A 159 3.27 -1.61 10.13
N SER A 160 3.20 -2.94 10.06
CA SER A 160 4.05 -3.81 9.26
C SER A 160 3.28 -5.12 8.96
N PRO A 161 3.13 -5.55 7.69
CA PRO A 161 3.68 -4.89 6.52
C PRO A 161 2.94 -3.59 6.14
N ARG A 162 3.66 -2.64 5.55
CA ARG A 162 3.11 -1.56 4.74
C ARG A 162 3.48 -1.83 3.29
N MET A 163 2.50 -2.17 2.47
CA MET A 163 2.74 -2.68 1.12
C MET A 163 2.02 -1.86 0.05
N THR A 164 2.60 -1.77 -1.13
CA THR A 164 2.01 -1.10 -2.29
C THR A 164 2.22 -1.87 -3.59
N HIS A 165 1.32 -1.68 -4.53
CA HIS A 165 1.49 -2.06 -5.93
C HIS A 165 2.42 -1.09 -6.68
N SER A 166 2.91 -1.48 -7.86
CA SER A 166 3.78 -0.64 -8.68
C SER A 166 3.10 0.62 -9.27
N GLY A 167 1.79 0.66 -9.26
CA GLY A 167 1.03 1.81 -9.74
C GLY A 167 0.63 1.77 -11.20
N THR A 168 0.91 0.70 -11.84
CA THR A 168 0.43 0.42 -13.17
C THR A 168 0.16 -1.08 -13.24
N GLU A 169 -0.69 -1.49 -14.14
CA GLU A 169 -1.03 -2.90 -14.38
C GLU A 169 0.20 -3.77 -14.70
N LEU A 170 1.33 -3.14 -14.94
CA LEU A 170 2.62 -3.77 -15.14
C LEU A 170 3.38 -3.73 -13.83
N ASP A 171 3.52 -4.87 -13.21
CA ASP A 171 4.28 -5.01 -11.96
C ASP A 171 5.79 -4.91 -12.20
N THR A 172 6.19 -3.82 -12.80
CA THR A 172 7.59 -3.45 -12.89
C THR A 172 7.95 -2.57 -11.70
N PHE A 173 8.84 -3.08 -10.88
CA PHE A 173 9.42 -2.35 -9.76
C PHE A 173 10.87 -2.01 -10.12
N PRO A 174 11.15 -0.86 -10.75
CA PRO A 174 12.52 -0.44 -10.96
C PRO A 174 13.19 -0.12 -9.61
N ASP A 175 14.51 -0.21 -9.55
CA ASP A 175 15.25 -0.07 -8.30
C ASP A 175 15.03 1.29 -7.62
N ASN A 176 14.93 2.37 -8.39
CA ASN A 176 14.60 3.70 -7.85
C ASN A 176 13.19 3.78 -7.24
N PHE A 177 12.23 2.95 -7.68
CA PHE A 177 10.93 2.86 -7.05
C PHE A 177 10.99 2.04 -5.75
N LEU A 178 11.75 0.94 -5.72
CA LEU A 178 12.00 0.17 -4.50
C LEU A 178 12.69 1.04 -3.43
N GLU A 179 13.69 1.82 -3.83
CA GLU A 179 14.35 2.79 -2.97
C GLU A 179 13.35 3.80 -2.39
N ALA A 180 12.48 4.38 -3.23
CA ALA A 180 11.48 5.33 -2.80
C ALA A 180 10.43 4.72 -1.85
N CYS A 181 10.01 3.46 -2.07
CA CYS A 181 9.13 2.75 -1.15
C CYS A 181 9.77 2.59 0.24
N ALA A 182 11.05 2.21 0.29
CA ALA A 182 11.79 2.09 1.54
C ALA A 182 11.91 3.44 2.27
N HIS A 183 12.20 4.52 1.57
CA HIS A 183 12.21 5.88 2.13
C HIS A 183 10.84 6.33 2.65
N ALA A 184 9.75 5.89 2.01
CA ALA A 184 8.39 6.15 2.47
C ALA A 184 8.00 5.38 3.75
N GLY A 185 8.89 4.55 4.27
CA GLY A 185 8.65 3.71 5.44
C GLY A 185 7.80 2.47 5.13
N MET A 186 7.68 2.08 3.85
CA MET A 186 7.12 0.80 3.46
C MET A 186 8.16 -0.31 3.68
N ASP A 187 7.71 -1.50 3.99
CA ASP A 187 8.56 -2.67 4.20
C ASP A 187 8.15 -3.86 3.33
N ALA A 188 7.17 -3.66 2.44
CA ALA A 188 6.77 -4.65 1.47
C ALA A 188 6.28 -4.03 0.16
N ILE A 189 6.34 -4.83 -0.90
CA ILE A 189 5.67 -4.58 -2.17
C ILE A 189 4.76 -5.76 -2.51
N ILE A 190 3.77 -5.50 -3.34
CA ILE A 190 2.80 -6.51 -3.75
C ILE A 190 2.75 -6.56 -5.28
N VAL A 191 2.88 -7.75 -5.86
CA VAL A 191 2.98 -7.97 -7.30
C VAL A 191 1.88 -8.91 -7.77
N PHE A 192 1.26 -8.58 -8.90
CA PHE A 192 0.27 -9.46 -9.50
C PHE A 192 0.91 -10.76 -9.97
N ALA A 193 0.27 -11.87 -9.62
CA ALA A 193 0.51 -13.15 -10.27
C ALA A 193 -0.67 -13.46 -11.18
N GLY A 194 -0.38 -13.90 -12.38
CA GLY A 194 -1.37 -14.43 -13.29
C GLY A 194 -1.96 -15.76 -12.78
N HIS A 195 -2.66 -16.44 -13.63
CA HIS A 195 -3.40 -17.65 -13.29
C HIS A 195 -2.47 -18.78 -12.77
N PRO A 196 -2.81 -19.51 -11.68
CA PRO A 196 -1.95 -20.53 -11.12
C PRO A 196 -1.69 -21.69 -12.08
N ASP A 197 -2.70 -22.03 -12.88
CA ASP A 197 -2.63 -23.21 -13.75
C ASP A 197 -1.55 -23.12 -14.83
N THR A 198 -0.97 -21.97 -15.01
CA THR A 198 -0.04 -21.73 -16.09
C THR A 198 1.13 -20.85 -15.71
N ASN A 199 1.06 -20.14 -14.60
CA ASN A 199 2.15 -19.31 -14.12
C ASN A 199 2.95 -20.01 -13.02
N LEU A 200 3.32 -21.24 -13.26
CA LEU A 200 4.09 -22.07 -12.33
C LEU A 200 5.45 -21.45 -11.94
N HIS A 201 5.90 -20.48 -12.72
CA HIS A 201 7.17 -19.79 -12.49
C HIS A 201 7.00 -18.35 -12.03
N GLY A 202 5.76 -17.87 -11.94
CA GLY A 202 5.50 -16.47 -11.66
C GLY A 202 5.90 -15.51 -12.79
N PHE A 203 6.10 -16.02 -14.00
CA PHE A 203 6.76 -15.27 -15.07
C PHE A 203 5.87 -14.96 -16.26
N LYS A 204 4.76 -15.64 -16.44
CA LYS A 204 3.92 -15.49 -17.62
C LYS A 204 2.45 -15.55 -17.28
N ASP A 205 1.68 -14.77 -18.01
CA ASP A 205 0.24 -14.93 -18.01
C ASP A 205 -0.14 -16.24 -18.70
N PRO A 206 -0.96 -17.06 -18.07
CA PRO A 206 -1.42 -18.32 -18.61
C PRO A 206 -2.23 -18.27 -19.87
N ASN A 207 -2.93 -17.20 -20.08
CA ASN A 207 -3.80 -17.08 -21.25
C ASN A 207 -3.02 -16.81 -22.54
N GLY A 208 -1.70 -16.71 -22.48
CA GLY A 208 -0.86 -16.47 -23.63
C GLY A 208 -1.10 -15.12 -24.32
N ALA A 209 -2.11 -14.39 -23.88
CA ALA A 209 -2.48 -13.11 -24.47
C ALA A 209 -1.41 -12.02 -24.28
N TRP A 210 -0.50 -12.26 -23.36
CA TRP A 210 0.53 -11.31 -22.95
C TRP A 210 1.94 -11.85 -23.25
N GLU A 211 2.04 -13.05 -23.78
CA GLU A 211 3.34 -13.63 -24.18
C GLU A 211 4.01 -12.84 -25.30
N ASP A 212 3.21 -12.30 -26.21
CA ASP A 212 3.70 -11.65 -27.42
C ASP A 212 4.13 -10.19 -27.23
N ASP A 213 3.68 -9.53 -26.14
CA ASP A 213 3.99 -8.14 -25.88
C ASP A 213 5.01 -7.91 -24.76
N GLY A 214 5.43 -8.96 -24.07
CA GLY A 214 6.45 -8.91 -23.01
C GLY A 214 6.03 -8.13 -21.77
N TRP A 215 4.75 -7.85 -21.61
CA TRP A 215 4.22 -6.94 -20.60
C TRP A 215 4.08 -7.56 -19.23
N ASN A 216 3.98 -8.87 -19.14
CA ASN A 216 3.72 -9.58 -17.89
C ASN A 216 4.83 -10.55 -17.50
N TYR A 217 6.01 -10.31 -17.99
CA TYR A 217 7.14 -11.05 -17.52
C TYR A 217 7.67 -10.42 -16.23
N CYS A 218 7.42 -11.07 -15.10
CA CYS A 218 8.05 -10.74 -13.82
C CYS A 218 8.85 -11.95 -13.32
N ASP A 219 10.15 -11.79 -13.21
CA ASP A 219 10.99 -12.76 -12.50
C ASP A 219 10.90 -12.50 -10.99
N PHE A 220 10.02 -13.23 -10.30
CA PHE A 220 9.81 -13.06 -8.87
C PHE A 220 11.06 -13.28 -8.04
N ASN A 221 11.93 -14.21 -8.42
CA ASN A 221 13.20 -14.41 -7.71
C ASN A 221 14.14 -13.22 -7.89
N ASN A 222 14.21 -12.64 -9.08
CA ASN A 222 14.96 -11.42 -9.33
C ASN A 222 14.34 -10.23 -8.55
N LEU A 223 13.02 -10.10 -8.57
CA LEU A 223 12.34 -9.04 -7.83
C LEU A 223 12.59 -9.16 -6.32
N VAL A 224 12.43 -10.35 -5.75
CA VAL A 224 12.74 -10.62 -4.32
C VAL A 224 14.19 -10.26 -4.03
N TRP A 225 15.12 -10.70 -4.88
CA TRP A 225 16.53 -10.39 -4.71
C TRP A 225 16.81 -8.88 -4.74
N ARG A 226 16.17 -8.10 -5.62
CA ARG A 226 16.32 -6.64 -5.67
C ARG A 226 15.66 -5.98 -4.45
N ALA A 227 14.43 -6.36 -4.12
CA ALA A 227 13.65 -5.81 -3.02
C ALA A 227 14.35 -5.99 -1.65
N GLU A 228 14.95 -7.16 -1.40
CA GLU A 228 15.76 -7.44 -0.22
C GLU A 228 16.90 -6.40 -0.04
N GLY A 229 17.47 -5.91 -1.15
CA GLY A 229 18.52 -4.88 -1.12
C GLY A 229 18.02 -3.54 -0.56
N TYR A 230 16.73 -3.29 -0.58
CA TYR A 230 16.08 -2.11 -0.01
C TYR A 230 15.32 -2.40 1.29
N GLY A 231 15.42 -3.63 1.81
CA GLY A 231 14.72 -4.04 3.02
C GLY A 231 13.23 -4.28 2.82
N LEU A 232 12.79 -4.59 1.60
CA LEU A 232 11.40 -4.83 1.26
C LEU A 232 11.12 -6.32 1.08
N ASP A 233 10.00 -6.77 1.63
CA ASP A 233 9.43 -8.08 1.37
C ASP A 233 8.57 -8.06 0.09
N VAL A 234 8.37 -9.21 -0.54
CA VAL A 234 7.54 -9.34 -1.75
C VAL A 234 6.36 -10.25 -1.46
N TYR A 235 5.16 -9.71 -1.65
CA TYR A 235 3.90 -10.44 -1.61
C TYR A 235 3.35 -10.65 -3.03
N ILE A 236 2.65 -11.76 -3.22
CA ILE A 236 1.88 -12.01 -4.43
C ILE A 236 0.47 -11.50 -4.22
N TYR A 237 -0.05 -10.72 -5.17
CA TYR A 237 -1.46 -10.39 -5.27
C TYR A 237 -2.14 -11.37 -6.21
N ASN A 238 -3.16 -12.04 -5.71
CA ASN A 238 -3.68 -13.21 -6.40
C ASN A 238 -5.09 -13.00 -6.95
N TYR A 239 -5.20 -13.09 -8.26
CA TYR A 239 -6.44 -13.19 -9.02
C TYR A 239 -6.73 -14.63 -9.49
N MET A 240 -6.37 -15.60 -8.70
CA MET A 240 -6.40 -16.98 -9.12
C MET A 240 -7.74 -17.65 -8.85
N THR A 241 -8.36 -18.15 -9.89
CA THR A 241 -9.52 -19.02 -9.80
C THR A 241 -9.05 -20.46 -9.70
N CYS A 242 -9.49 -21.18 -8.69
CA CYS A 242 -9.21 -22.61 -8.55
C CYS A 242 -10.37 -23.44 -9.11
N GLU A 243 -10.07 -24.42 -9.92
CA GLU A 243 -11.10 -25.26 -10.55
C GLU A 243 -11.53 -26.46 -9.71
N LYS A 244 -10.95 -26.64 -8.54
CA LYS A 244 -11.20 -27.78 -7.65
C LYS A 244 -11.76 -27.36 -6.32
N HIS A 245 -12.84 -28.00 -5.92
CA HIS A 245 -13.33 -27.92 -4.55
C HIS A 245 -12.40 -28.70 -3.60
N PRO A 246 -12.20 -28.26 -2.33
CA PRO A 246 -11.33 -28.95 -1.37
C PRO A 246 -11.62 -30.43 -1.13
N ASP A 247 -12.87 -30.88 -1.36
CA ASP A 247 -13.27 -32.28 -1.21
C ASP A 247 -13.08 -33.11 -2.48
N ASP A 248 -12.64 -32.51 -3.58
CA ASP A 248 -12.43 -33.28 -4.80
C ASP A 248 -11.24 -34.22 -4.62
N PRO A 249 -11.29 -35.44 -5.16
CA PRO A 249 -10.24 -36.44 -4.93
C PRO A 249 -8.84 -36.01 -5.39
N ASP A 250 -8.76 -35.14 -6.37
CA ASP A 250 -7.52 -34.62 -6.96
C ASP A 250 -7.18 -33.18 -6.52
N ALA A 251 -7.95 -32.59 -5.59
CA ALA A 251 -7.77 -31.22 -5.15
C ALA A 251 -6.37 -30.96 -4.57
N GLU A 252 -5.85 -31.86 -3.72
CA GLU A 252 -4.54 -31.70 -3.11
C GLU A 252 -3.42 -31.67 -4.17
N ALA A 253 -3.48 -32.56 -5.15
CA ALA A 253 -2.52 -32.60 -6.25
C ALA A 253 -2.61 -31.33 -7.11
N HIS A 254 -3.81 -30.86 -7.36
CA HIS A 254 -4.05 -29.61 -8.10
C HIS A 254 -3.47 -28.42 -7.36
N TYR A 255 -3.73 -28.27 -6.05
CA TYR A 255 -3.19 -27.15 -5.26
C TYR A 255 -1.66 -27.21 -5.15
N ASP A 256 -1.08 -28.42 -5.11
CA ASP A 256 0.37 -28.60 -5.07
C ASP A 256 1.03 -28.18 -6.38
N THR A 257 0.41 -28.47 -7.53
CA THR A 257 0.91 -28.08 -8.86
C THR A 257 0.68 -26.61 -9.19
N THR A 258 -0.14 -25.89 -8.43
CA THR A 258 -0.43 -24.47 -8.60
C THR A 258 0.24 -23.65 -7.51
N PHE A 259 -0.42 -23.42 -6.38
CA PHE A 259 0.10 -22.64 -5.25
C PHE A 259 1.40 -23.21 -4.67
N GLY A 260 1.47 -24.53 -4.51
CA GLY A 260 2.66 -25.22 -4.02
C GLY A 260 3.85 -25.01 -4.93
N GLN A 261 3.66 -25.16 -6.23
CA GLN A 261 4.73 -25.00 -7.22
C GLN A 261 5.27 -23.56 -7.27
N LEU A 262 4.42 -22.55 -7.09
CA LEU A 262 4.84 -21.15 -7.01
C LEU A 262 5.84 -20.95 -5.86
N PHE A 263 5.47 -21.36 -4.64
CA PHE A 263 6.33 -21.19 -3.47
C PHE A 263 7.55 -22.13 -3.47
N LYS A 264 7.44 -23.29 -4.09
CA LYS A 264 8.61 -24.16 -4.33
C LYS A 264 9.64 -23.50 -5.23
N ASN A 265 9.19 -22.80 -6.29
CA ASN A 265 10.06 -22.12 -7.24
C ASN A 265 10.56 -20.76 -6.72
N CYS A 266 9.78 -20.11 -5.86
CA CYS A 266 10.07 -18.78 -5.31
C CYS A 266 9.98 -18.81 -3.76
N PRO A 267 10.88 -19.55 -3.08
CA PRO A 267 10.75 -19.84 -1.64
C PRO A 267 10.97 -18.62 -0.73
N LYS A 268 11.47 -17.52 -1.26
CA LYS A 268 11.68 -16.28 -0.53
C LYS A 268 10.54 -15.27 -0.68
N LEU A 269 9.46 -15.62 -1.39
CA LEU A 269 8.24 -14.84 -1.32
C LEU A 269 7.75 -14.78 0.13
N LYS A 270 7.43 -13.57 0.59
CA LYS A 270 6.98 -13.37 1.98
C LYS A 270 5.58 -13.91 2.23
N GLY A 271 4.71 -13.81 1.23
CA GLY A 271 3.34 -14.25 1.34
C GLY A 271 2.51 -14.03 0.09
N ILE A 272 1.21 -14.26 0.25
CA ILE A 272 0.22 -14.12 -0.81
C ILE A 272 -1.06 -13.49 -0.26
N VAL A 273 -1.62 -12.55 -1.00
CA VAL A 273 -2.90 -11.91 -0.70
C VAL A 273 -3.97 -12.52 -1.61
N PHE A 274 -4.91 -13.21 -1.02
CA PHE A 274 -6.08 -13.77 -1.69
C PHE A 274 -7.24 -12.79 -1.63
N VAL A 275 -7.66 -12.31 -2.79
CA VAL A 275 -8.77 -11.37 -2.91
C VAL A 275 -10.06 -12.14 -3.05
N GLY A 276 -11.01 -11.94 -2.14
CA GLY A 276 -12.24 -12.72 -2.08
C GLY A 276 -12.99 -12.82 -3.41
N GLU A 277 -13.13 -11.72 -4.15
CA GLU A 277 -13.80 -11.71 -5.45
C GLU A 277 -13.12 -12.52 -6.55
N SER A 278 -11.84 -12.79 -6.41
CA SER A 278 -11.02 -13.43 -7.45
C SER A 278 -10.41 -14.75 -7.00
N PHE A 279 -10.30 -14.95 -5.70
CA PHE A 279 -9.84 -16.21 -5.11
C PHE A 279 -11.02 -17.18 -4.98
N GLU A 280 -11.42 -17.70 -6.10
CA GLU A 280 -12.63 -18.50 -6.25
C GLU A 280 -12.35 -19.99 -6.44
N PHE A 281 -13.36 -20.77 -6.12
CA PHE A 281 -13.42 -22.22 -6.33
C PHE A 281 -14.87 -22.63 -6.55
N PRO A 282 -15.14 -23.85 -7.09
CA PRO A 282 -16.53 -24.32 -7.30
C PRO A 282 -17.17 -24.67 -5.95
N SER A 283 -17.67 -23.64 -5.25
CA SER A 283 -18.27 -23.76 -3.92
C SER A 283 -19.52 -24.63 -3.93
N LYS A 284 -19.71 -25.42 -2.88
CA LYS A 284 -20.92 -26.21 -2.62
C LYS A 284 -21.93 -25.47 -1.75
N ASP A 285 -21.65 -24.23 -1.38
CA ASP A 285 -22.57 -23.40 -0.62
C ASP A 285 -23.86 -23.14 -1.43
N PRO A 286 -25.05 -23.41 -0.86
CA PRO A 286 -26.32 -23.30 -1.59
C PRO A 286 -26.66 -21.85 -2.00
N HIS A 287 -26.03 -20.85 -1.42
CA HIS A 287 -26.24 -19.43 -1.77
C HIS A 287 -25.46 -19.01 -3.02
N THR A 288 -24.58 -19.87 -3.53
CA THR A 288 -23.82 -19.63 -4.74
C THR A 288 -24.31 -20.49 -5.89
N CYS A 289 -23.92 -20.12 -7.12
CA CYS A 289 -24.24 -20.94 -8.29
C CYS A 289 -23.32 -22.16 -8.44
N GLY A 290 -22.32 -22.33 -7.58
CA GLY A 290 -21.36 -23.43 -7.65
C GLY A 290 -20.31 -23.31 -8.77
N GLU A 291 -20.35 -22.23 -9.55
CA GLU A 291 -19.40 -21.93 -10.64
C GLU A 291 -18.50 -20.78 -10.26
N VAL A 292 -17.27 -20.80 -10.74
CA VAL A 292 -16.33 -19.69 -10.63
C VAL A 292 -16.74 -18.53 -11.56
N ALA A 293 -16.32 -17.30 -11.28
CA ALA A 293 -16.81 -16.10 -11.98
C ALA A 293 -16.70 -16.21 -13.51
N SER A 294 -15.59 -16.69 -14.02
CA SER A 294 -15.38 -16.86 -15.46
C SER A 294 -16.40 -17.82 -16.12
N ARG A 295 -16.86 -18.82 -15.38
CA ARG A 295 -17.91 -19.75 -15.82
C ARG A 295 -19.31 -19.27 -15.45
N ALA A 296 -19.41 -18.51 -14.38
CA ALA A 296 -20.67 -17.93 -13.93
C ALA A 296 -21.29 -16.97 -14.96
N MET A 297 -20.47 -16.38 -15.82
CA MET A 297 -20.94 -15.60 -16.96
C MET A 297 -21.72 -16.43 -18.00
N LEU A 298 -21.49 -17.73 -18.02
CA LEU A 298 -22.19 -18.68 -18.90
C LEU A 298 -23.42 -19.30 -18.23
N LYS A 299 -23.87 -18.74 -17.11
CA LYS A 299 -25.01 -19.26 -16.34
C LYS A 299 -26.27 -19.44 -17.20
N PRO A 300 -27.09 -20.45 -16.88
CA PRO A 300 -28.40 -20.56 -17.47
C PRO A 300 -29.25 -19.32 -17.22
N LYS A 301 -30.02 -18.91 -18.19
CA LYS A 301 -30.96 -17.78 -18.05
C LYS A 301 -31.85 -17.99 -16.83
N GLY A 302 -31.79 -17.06 -15.88
CA GLY A 302 -32.61 -17.11 -14.64
C GLY A 302 -31.85 -17.53 -13.38
N GLU A 303 -30.57 -17.95 -13.47
CA GLU A 303 -29.73 -18.14 -12.28
C GLU A 303 -29.35 -16.78 -11.69
N LYS A 304 -29.76 -16.55 -10.43
CA LYS A 304 -29.51 -15.28 -9.73
C LYS A 304 -28.44 -15.38 -8.64
N ARG A 305 -28.05 -16.61 -8.28
CA ARG A 305 -27.06 -16.78 -7.21
C ARG A 305 -25.67 -16.32 -7.69
N PRO A 306 -24.90 -15.63 -6.85
CA PRO A 306 -23.57 -15.18 -7.22
C PRO A 306 -22.59 -16.36 -7.39
N SER A 307 -21.44 -16.10 -7.99
CA SER A 307 -20.27 -16.97 -7.86
C SER A 307 -19.69 -16.88 -6.45
N ALA A 308 -18.77 -17.80 -6.12
CA ALA A 308 -18.11 -17.83 -4.81
C ALA A 308 -17.40 -16.51 -4.48
N GLY A 309 -16.77 -15.85 -5.46
CA GLY A 309 -16.04 -14.59 -5.25
C GLY A 309 -16.89 -13.40 -4.78
N PHE A 310 -18.21 -13.51 -4.90
CA PHE A 310 -19.15 -12.46 -4.47
C PHE A 310 -20.03 -12.87 -3.30
N TYR A 311 -19.65 -13.96 -2.62
CA TYR A 311 -20.40 -14.43 -1.45
C TYR A 311 -19.45 -15.07 -0.43
N PRO A 312 -19.63 -14.81 0.89
CA PRO A 312 -18.81 -15.39 1.95
C PRO A 312 -19.18 -16.84 2.21
N CYS A 313 -18.85 -17.73 1.26
CA CYS A 313 -19.25 -19.14 1.27
C CYS A 313 -18.81 -19.86 2.54
N SER A 314 -19.65 -20.74 3.05
CA SER A 314 -19.39 -21.54 4.27
C SER A 314 -18.21 -22.52 4.12
N ASP A 315 -17.81 -22.85 2.90
CA ASP A 315 -16.68 -23.73 2.56
C ASP A 315 -15.37 -22.97 2.26
N TYR A 316 -15.35 -21.64 2.26
CA TYR A 316 -14.11 -20.85 2.15
C TYR A 316 -13.08 -21.19 3.23
N PRO A 317 -13.41 -21.35 4.52
CA PRO A 317 -12.43 -21.69 5.54
C PRO A 317 -11.67 -22.97 5.25
N GLN A 318 -12.38 -24.00 4.72
CA GLN A 318 -11.75 -25.25 4.31
C GLN A 318 -10.80 -25.04 3.11
N PHE A 319 -11.22 -24.27 2.12
CA PHE A 319 -10.42 -23.97 0.93
C PHE A 319 -9.16 -23.20 1.31
N VAL A 320 -9.28 -22.11 2.05
CA VAL A 320 -8.15 -21.31 2.54
C VAL A 320 -7.17 -22.17 3.36
N GLY A 321 -7.71 -23.03 4.24
CA GLY A 321 -6.89 -23.94 5.05
C GLY A 321 -6.09 -24.91 4.19
N LYS A 322 -6.69 -25.52 3.18
CA LYS A 322 -5.99 -26.45 2.26
C LYS A 322 -4.90 -25.77 1.45
N VAL A 323 -5.18 -24.58 0.92
CA VAL A 323 -4.20 -23.79 0.14
C VAL A 323 -3.05 -23.35 1.05
N ARG A 324 -3.33 -22.85 2.26
CA ARG A 324 -2.32 -22.54 3.28
C ARG A 324 -1.39 -23.73 3.55
N ASP A 325 -1.97 -24.89 3.82
CA ASP A 325 -1.20 -26.11 4.11
C ASP A 325 -0.31 -26.51 2.94
N THR A 326 -0.81 -26.32 1.71
CA THR A 326 -0.05 -26.59 0.49
C THR A 326 1.14 -25.65 0.33
N ILE A 327 0.92 -24.34 0.51
CA ILE A 327 1.99 -23.35 0.40
C ILE A 327 3.06 -23.59 1.47
N ARG A 328 2.64 -23.87 2.71
CA ARG A 328 3.56 -24.05 3.83
C ARG A 328 4.38 -25.34 3.81
N LYS A 329 4.06 -26.28 2.92
CA LYS A 329 4.98 -27.39 2.60
C LYS A 329 6.32 -26.89 2.06
N TYR A 330 6.31 -25.78 1.33
CA TYR A 330 7.47 -25.22 0.61
C TYR A 330 8.02 -23.93 1.24
N SER A 331 7.17 -23.16 1.87
CA SER A 331 7.51 -21.93 2.59
C SER A 331 6.77 -21.89 3.94
N PRO A 332 7.33 -22.50 5.00
CA PRO A 332 6.64 -22.67 6.28
C PRO A 332 6.17 -21.36 6.93
N ASP A 333 6.92 -20.28 6.73
CA ASP A 333 6.65 -18.96 7.31
C ASP A 333 5.89 -18.02 6.36
N ALA A 334 5.36 -18.55 5.23
CA ALA A 334 4.59 -17.75 4.29
C ALA A 334 3.36 -17.15 4.97
N ASP A 335 3.19 -15.85 4.82
CA ASP A 335 2.02 -15.12 5.27
C ASP A 335 0.87 -15.32 4.27
N ILE A 336 -0.18 -15.95 4.71
CA ILE A 336 -1.39 -16.19 3.94
C ILE A 336 -2.40 -15.13 4.33
N VAL A 337 -2.69 -14.20 3.43
CA VAL A 337 -3.60 -13.08 3.69
C VAL A 337 -4.90 -13.32 2.93
N PHE A 338 -6.02 -13.41 3.64
CA PHE A 338 -7.34 -13.51 3.04
C PHE A 338 -8.05 -12.15 3.16
N TRP A 339 -8.45 -11.59 2.02
CA TRP A 339 -9.12 -10.29 1.95
C TRP A 339 -10.60 -10.45 1.63
N THR A 340 -11.48 -9.97 2.52
CA THR A 340 -12.95 -10.06 2.40
C THR A 340 -13.55 -9.06 1.40
N TYR A 341 -12.79 -8.67 0.40
CA TYR A 341 -13.22 -7.74 -0.64
C TYR A 341 -14.48 -8.25 -1.37
N ASN A 342 -15.42 -7.33 -1.64
CA ASN A 342 -16.69 -7.56 -2.35
C ASN A 342 -17.75 -8.46 -1.66
N PHE A 343 -17.59 -8.79 -0.40
CA PHE A 343 -18.64 -9.50 0.35
C PHE A 343 -19.68 -8.57 0.99
N GLY A 344 -19.56 -7.26 0.84
CA GLY A 344 -20.43 -6.29 1.49
C GLY A 344 -21.91 -6.36 1.09
N GLY A 345 -22.21 -6.90 -0.10
CA GLY A 345 -23.60 -7.17 -0.53
C GLY A 345 -24.24 -8.38 0.11
N ALA A 346 -23.49 -9.24 0.81
CA ALA A 346 -24.00 -10.40 1.52
C ALA A 346 -24.57 -10.00 2.89
N PRO A 347 -25.49 -10.82 3.48
CA PRO A 347 -25.95 -10.59 4.84
C PRO A 347 -24.80 -10.53 5.84
N GLU A 348 -24.88 -9.61 6.80
CA GLU A 348 -23.83 -9.40 7.79
C GLU A 348 -23.48 -10.69 8.55
N GLN A 349 -24.50 -11.46 8.96
CA GLN A 349 -24.28 -12.71 9.69
C GLN A 349 -23.41 -13.69 8.91
N GLU A 350 -23.63 -13.84 7.61
CA GLU A 350 -22.85 -14.75 6.73
C GLU A 350 -21.38 -14.32 6.65
N ARG A 351 -21.15 -13.02 6.52
CA ARG A 351 -19.79 -12.45 6.52
C ARG A 351 -19.06 -12.69 7.86
N LEU A 352 -19.75 -12.45 8.96
CA LEU A 352 -19.18 -12.64 10.29
C LEU A 352 -18.95 -14.12 10.59
N ASP A 353 -19.82 -15.02 10.11
CA ASP A 353 -19.63 -16.45 10.25
C ASP A 353 -18.44 -16.96 9.43
N LEU A 354 -18.21 -16.41 8.23
CA LEU A 354 -16.98 -16.68 7.50
C LEU A 354 -15.75 -16.34 8.36
N VAL A 355 -15.67 -15.13 8.91
CA VAL A 355 -14.51 -14.71 9.74
C VAL A 355 -14.36 -15.59 10.97
N ARG A 356 -15.46 -15.98 11.62
CA ARG A 356 -15.45 -16.90 12.79
C ARG A 356 -14.88 -18.27 12.47
N ASN A 357 -14.95 -18.71 11.23
CA ASN A 357 -14.53 -20.05 10.82
C ASN A 357 -13.18 -20.07 10.07
N LEU A 358 -12.61 -18.93 9.74
CA LEU A 358 -11.26 -18.86 9.12
C LEU A 358 -10.20 -19.49 10.04
N PRO A 359 -9.13 -20.07 9.48
CA PRO A 359 -7.95 -20.45 10.24
C PRO A 359 -7.36 -19.26 11.00
N THR A 360 -6.92 -19.46 12.23
CA THR A 360 -6.38 -18.36 13.06
C THR A 360 -4.90 -18.07 12.83
N ASP A 361 -4.22 -18.94 12.12
CA ASP A 361 -2.79 -18.82 11.78
C ASP A 361 -2.55 -18.19 10.39
N ILE A 362 -3.55 -17.51 9.83
CA ILE A 362 -3.46 -16.67 8.64
C ILE A 362 -3.58 -15.19 9.03
N SER A 363 -3.37 -14.31 8.06
CA SER A 363 -3.72 -12.89 8.18
C SER A 363 -5.02 -12.61 7.45
N MET A 364 -5.79 -11.67 7.97
CA MET A 364 -7.01 -11.19 7.33
C MET A 364 -6.83 -9.74 6.89
N MET A 365 -7.29 -9.39 5.70
CA MET A 365 -7.35 -8.02 5.23
C MET A 365 -8.80 -7.59 5.07
N ILE A 366 -9.10 -6.35 5.49
CA ILE A 366 -10.44 -5.75 5.35
C ILE A 366 -10.28 -4.38 4.72
N THR A 367 -11.19 -4.04 3.80
CA THR A 367 -11.27 -2.68 3.25
C THR A 367 -11.80 -1.71 4.28
N TYR A 368 -11.10 -0.58 4.44
CA TYR A 368 -11.33 0.35 5.54
C TYR A 368 -12.60 1.21 5.39
N ASP A 369 -12.98 1.54 4.17
CA ASP A 369 -14.03 2.52 3.85
C ASP A 369 -15.10 2.03 2.87
N MET A 370 -15.20 0.72 2.65
CA MET A 370 -16.10 0.10 1.68
C MET A 370 -17.48 -0.23 2.27
N TRP A 371 -18.51 -0.22 1.43
CA TRP A 371 -19.90 -0.62 1.75
C TRP A 371 -20.47 0.17 2.94
N GLN A 372 -20.37 1.50 2.88
CA GLN A 372 -20.78 2.38 3.96
C GLN A 372 -21.86 3.36 3.52
N ASP A 373 -22.97 3.36 4.25
CA ASP A 373 -23.92 4.46 4.24
C ASP A 373 -23.46 5.54 5.21
N PHE A 374 -23.46 6.78 4.79
CA PHE A 374 -23.17 7.92 5.66
C PHE A 374 -23.98 9.15 5.25
N VAL A 375 -24.06 10.09 6.17
CA VAL A 375 -24.73 11.36 5.94
C VAL A 375 -23.67 12.47 5.99
N ASP A 376 -23.66 13.33 4.98
CA ASP A 376 -22.70 14.43 4.90
C ASP A 376 -23.03 15.57 5.87
N GLU A 377 -22.21 16.61 5.88
CA GLU A 377 -22.38 17.79 6.74
C GLU A 377 -23.67 18.59 6.47
N ASN A 378 -24.30 18.38 5.31
CA ASN A 378 -25.55 19.03 4.92
C ASN A 378 -26.78 18.18 5.21
N GLY A 379 -26.60 16.99 5.78
CA GLY A 379 -27.68 16.03 6.08
C GLY A 379 -28.08 15.17 4.88
N GLU A 380 -27.23 15.10 3.83
CA GLU A 380 -27.53 14.32 2.64
C GLU A 380 -26.94 12.91 2.75
N PRO A 381 -27.75 11.88 2.45
CA PRO A 381 -27.30 10.49 2.51
C PRO A 381 -26.48 10.09 1.29
N TYR A 382 -25.41 9.34 1.53
CA TYR A 382 -24.53 8.74 0.51
C TYR A 382 -24.29 7.27 0.81
N HIS A 383 -23.98 6.53 -0.24
CA HIS A 383 -23.48 5.16 -0.14
C HIS A 383 -22.12 5.06 -0.82
N ILE A 384 -21.13 4.55 -0.10
CA ILE A 384 -19.83 4.22 -0.65
C ILE A 384 -19.79 2.72 -0.89
N ALA A 385 -19.77 2.31 -2.14
CA ALA A 385 -19.60 0.91 -2.51
C ALA A 385 -18.13 0.51 -2.49
N ASP A 386 -17.24 1.42 -2.92
CA ASP A 386 -15.80 1.21 -3.02
C ASP A 386 -15.03 2.29 -2.24
N TYR A 387 -13.94 2.86 -2.78
CA TYR A 387 -13.00 3.72 -2.05
C TYR A 387 -13.25 5.20 -2.24
N SER A 388 -13.36 5.94 -1.14
CA SER A 388 -13.43 7.39 -1.16
C SER A 388 -12.82 8.02 0.08
N ILE A 389 -12.06 9.12 -0.10
CA ILE A 389 -11.59 9.93 1.04
C ILE A 389 -12.65 10.93 1.51
N SER A 390 -13.77 11.06 0.83
CA SER A 390 -14.91 11.85 1.31
C SER A 390 -15.45 11.31 2.63
N PHE A 391 -15.34 9.99 2.82
CA PHE A 391 -15.58 9.30 4.10
C PHE A 391 -14.26 8.88 4.73
N VAL A 392 -14.03 9.26 5.98
CA VAL A 392 -12.76 8.98 6.68
C VAL A 392 -12.59 7.49 7.02
N GLY A 393 -13.66 6.77 7.31
CA GLY A 393 -13.61 5.42 7.88
C GLY A 393 -13.34 5.42 9.40
N PRO A 394 -13.32 4.23 10.01
CA PRO A 394 -13.61 2.94 9.42
C PRO A 394 -15.09 2.74 9.07
N SER A 395 -15.37 1.86 8.11
CA SER A 395 -16.74 1.45 7.80
C SER A 395 -17.31 0.51 8.88
N THR A 396 -18.63 0.39 8.92
CA THR A 396 -19.30 -0.56 9.81
C THR A 396 -18.94 -2.00 9.47
N LEU A 397 -18.72 -2.29 8.17
CA LEU A 397 -18.23 -3.59 7.72
C LEU A 397 -16.84 -3.87 8.33
N PHE A 398 -15.91 -2.92 8.21
CA PHE A 398 -14.56 -3.06 8.78
C PHE A 398 -14.63 -3.34 10.28
N THR A 399 -15.34 -2.51 11.05
CA THR A 399 -15.37 -2.64 12.51
C THR A 399 -15.98 -3.95 12.97
N ALA A 400 -17.02 -4.45 12.30
CA ALA A 400 -17.68 -5.70 12.64
C ALA A 400 -16.76 -6.92 12.40
N GLU A 401 -16.10 -6.98 11.25
CA GLU A 401 -15.18 -8.07 10.92
C GLU A 401 -13.89 -8.01 11.75
N ALA A 402 -13.34 -6.79 11.95
CA ALA A 402 -12.15 -6.56 12.75
C ALA A 402 -12.31 -6.97 14.21
N ALA A 403 -13.49 -6.73 14.80
CA ALA A 403 -13.78 -7.15 16.17
C ALA A 403 -13.68 -8.67 16.33
N ILE A 404 -14.20 -9.43 15.36
CA ILE A 404 -14.13 -10.91 15.38
C ILE A 404 -12.70 -11.38 15.10
N ALA A 405 -11.99 -10.74 14.17
CA ALA A 405 -10.58 -11.08 13.91
C ALA A 405 -9.74 -10.93 15.19
N LYS A 406 -9.93 -9.83 15.94
CA LYS A 406 -9.28 -9.59 17.24
C LYS A 406 -9.66 -10.64 18.27
N GLU A 407 -10.96 -10.93 18.45
CA GLU A 407 -11.46 -11.96 19.38
C GLU A 407 -10.82 -13.31 19.10
N ARG A 408 -10.61 -13.65 17.83
CA ARG A 408 -10.03 -14.90 17.39
C ARG A 408 -8.51 -14.92 17.35
N GLY A 409 -7.85 -13.79 17.56
CA GLY A 409 -6.40 -13.65 17.45
C GLY A 409 -5.88 -13.79 16.01
N ILE A 410 -6.71 -13.51 15.01
CA ILE A 410 -6.30 -13.43 13.60
C ILE A 410 -5.58 -12.10 13.37
N ARG A 411 -4.41 -12.13 12.78
CA ARG A 411 -3.64 -10.94 12.45
C ARG A 411 -4.39 -10.09 11.42
N LEU A 412 -4.58 -8.81 11.73
CA LEU A 412 -5.43 -7.91 10.95
C LEU A 412 -4.62 -6.92 10.12
N TYR A 413 -4.89 -6.88 8.82
CA TYR A 413 -4.43 -5.87 7.87
C TYR A 413 -5.61 -5.05 7.36
N GLY A 414 -5.34 -3.81 6.94
CA GLY A 414 -6.32 -2.91 6.35
C GLY A 414 -5.92 -2.45 4.96
N MET A 415 -6.87 -2.40 4.05
CA MET A 415 -6.73 -1.66 2.80
C MET A 415 -7.37 -0.29 2.97
N GLY A 416 -6.56 0.78 3.04
CA GLY A 416 -7.01 2.11 3.46
C GLY A 416 -6.62 3.26 2.54
N ASN A 417 -6.02 3.00 1.40
CA ASN A 417 -5.55 4.00 0.45
C ASN A 417 -4.65 5.08 1.07
N THR A 418 -3.86 4.70 2.07
CA THR A 418 -2.95 5.59 2.80
C THR A 418 -1.80 6.12 1.95
N GLY A 419 -1.63 5.61 0.74
CA GLY A 419 -0.84 6.21 -0.33
C GLY A 419 -1.44 7.51 -0.92
N CYS A 420 -2.51 8.01 -0.30
CA CYS A 420 -3.15 9.29 -0.60
C CYS A 420 -3.82 9.39 -1.98
N ARG A 421 -4.41 8.28 -2.42
CA ARG A 421 -5.16 8.17 -3.66
C ARG A 421 -6.35 7.23 -3.49
N THR A 422 -7.49 7.59 -4.03
CA THR A 422 -8.72 6.79 -4.07
C THR A 422 -9.24 6.63 -5.50
N TRP A 423 -10.08 5.64 -5.74
CA TRP A 423 -10.54 5.32 -7.09
C TRP A 423 -11.52 6.34 -7.65
N ASP A 424 -12.33 6.95 -6.81
CA ASP A 424 -13.29 8.00 -7.17
C ASP A 424 -12.63 9.24 -7.80
N ASN A 425 -11.34 9.41 -7.62
CA ASN A 425 -10.57 10.51 -8.21
C ASN A 425 -9.71 10.08 -9.43
N GLY A 426 -9.99 8.94 -9.98
CA GLY A 426 -9.46 8.47 -11.25
C GLY A 426 -7.94 8.31 -11.27
N VAL A 427 -7.32 8.80 -12.34
CA VAL A 427 -5.87 8.65 -12.58
C VAL A 427 -5.00 9.67 -11.86
N THR A 428 -5.58 10.49 -11.00
CA THR A 428 -4.83 11.47 -10.19
C THR A 428 -3.77 10.75 -9.36
N PRO A 429 -2.49 11.15 -9.42
CA PRO A 429 -1.41 10.42 -8.73
C PRO A 429 -1.52 10.50 -7.21
N TYR A 430 -2.08 11.56 -6.67
CA TYR A 430 -2.41 11.76 -5.26
C TYR A 430 -3.42 12.90 -5.10
N LEU A 431 -4.12 12.93 -3.99
CA LEU A 431 -5.09 13.97 -3.64
C LEU A 431 -4.48 14.94 -2.62
N PRO A 432 -4.29 16.22 -2.97
CA PRO A 432 -3.66 17.21 -2.10
C PRO A 432 -4.63 17.73 -1.02
N VAL A 433 -5.17 16.84 -0.22
CA VAL A 433 -6.14 17.11 0.86
C VAL A 433 -5.61 16.65 2.22
N PRO A 434 -4.46 17.19 2.68
CA PRO A 434 -3.72 16.62 3.80
C PRO A 434 -4.51 16.58 5.11
N GLN A 435 -5.37 17.58 5.41
CA GLN A 435 -6.16 17.56 6.64
C GLN A 435 -7.27 16.50 6.61
N GLN A 436 -7.73 16.08 5.43
CA GLN A 436 -8.65 14.96 5.32
C GLN A 436 -7.91 13.61 5.46
N TRP A 437 -6.73 13.49 4.86
CA TRP A 437 -5.85 12.34 5.06
C TRP A 437 -5.40 12.20 6.51
N GLN A 438 -5.09 13.30 7.18
CA GLN A 438 -4.76 13.29 8.61
C GLN A 438 -5.82 12.58 9.44
N LYS A 439 -7.09 12.91 9.22
CA LYS A 439 -8.20 12.24 9.91
C LYS A 439 -8.24 10.73 9.65
N ARG A 440 -7.97 10.30 8.39
CA ARG A 440 -7.85 8.89 8.03
C ARG A 440 -6.71 8.24 8.79
N PHE A 441 -5.54 8.87 8.85
CA PHE A 441 -4.37 8.34 9.56
C PHE A 441 -4.65 8.21 11.06
N GLU A 442 -5.23 9.22 11.66
CA GLU A 442 -5.63 9.21 13.08
C GLU A 442 -6.65 8.10 13.38
N ALA A 443 -7.64 7.92 12.51
CA ALA A 443 -8.61 6.82 12.62
C ALA A 443 -7.95 5.44 12.49
N MET A 444 -6.97 5.28 11.63
CA MET A 444 -6.22 4.02 11.49
C MET A 444 -5.32 3.75 12.69
N VAL A 445 -4.65 4.76 13.23
CA VAL A 445 -3.89 4.66 14.49
C VAL A 445 -4.83 4.30 15.65
N GLN A 446 -6.05 4.80 15.65
CA GLN A 446 -7.05 4.38 16.62
C GLN A 446 -7.48 2.93 16.40
N SER A 447 -7.66 2.49 15.16
CA SER A 447 -7.99 1.10 14.83
C SER A 447 -6.86 0.11 15.16
N ASN A 448 -5.60 0.55 15.14
CA ASN A 448 -4.48 -0.23 15.67
C ASN A 448 -4.68 -0.56 17.17
N LYS A 449 -5.14 0.43 17.96
CA LYS A 449 -5.40 0.25 19.40
C LYS A 449 -6.67 -0.58 19.66
N ASP A 450 -7.73 -0.33 18.90
CA ASP A 450 -9.05 -0.91 19.13
C ASP A 450 -9.14 -2.35 18.61
N TYR A 451 -8.54 -2.63 17.46
CA TYR A 451 -8.70 -3.88 16.71
C TYR A 451 -7.39 -4.63 16.43
N ASP A 452 -6.26 -4.16 16.96
CA ASP A 452 -4.93 -4.71 16.68
C ASP A 452 -4.59 -4.68 15.17
N LEU A 453 -5.08 -3.65 14.45
CA LEU A 453 -4.72 -3.42 13.06
C LEU A 453 -3.21 -3.21 12.95
N CYS A 454 -2.50 -4.15 12.32
CA CYS A 454 -1.03 -4.16 12.36
C CYS A 454 -0.35 -4.06 10.99
N GLY A 455 -1.08 -4.16 9.89
CA GLY A 455 -0.53 -4.04 8.54
C GLY A 455 -1.44 -3.26 7.60
N LEU A 456 -0.88 -2.69 6.54
CA LEU A 456 -1.61 -1.86 5.58
C LEU A 456 -1.24 -2.21 4.14
N MET A 457 -2.25 -2.25 3.27
CA MET A 457 -2.08 -2.07 1.84
C MET A 457 -2.36 -0.60 1.50
N GLU A 458 -1.33 0.09 1.03
CA GLU A 458 -1.35 1.55 0.84
C GLU A 458 -2.25 1.97 -0.32
N ASN A 459 -2.33 1.15 -1.36
CA ASN A 459 -3.12 1.41 -2.55
C ASN A 459 -3.59 0.11 -3.17
N HIS A 460 -4.78 0.13 -3.72
CA HIS A 460 -5.31 -0.97 -4.51
C HIS A 460 -5.16 -0.67 -6.01
N HIS A 461 -4.52 -1.55 -6.76
CA HIS A 461 -4.26 -1.53 -8.21
C HIS A 461 -3.41 -0.37 -8.74
N PHE A 462 -3.71 0.88 -8.39
CA PHE A 462 -3.06 2.04 -9.03
C PHE A 462 -1.66 2.35 -8.54
N GLY A 463 -1.23 1.67 -7.49
CA GLY A 463 0.06 1.89 -6.88
C GLY A 463 0.20 3.25 -6.20
N TRP A 464 1.37 3.44 -5.69
CA TRP A 464 1.75 4.62 -4.94
C TRP A 464 2.67 5.52 -5.79
N MET A 465 2.55 6.82 -5.59
CA MET A 465 3.43 7.83 -6.20
C MET A 465 3.96 8.76 -5.11
N PRO A 466 5.27 8.98 -5.03
CA PRO A 466 5.86 9.92 -4.09
C PRO A 466 5.26 11.32 -4.24
N SER A 467 4.93 11.95 -3.13
CA SER A 467 4.40 13.30 -3.07
C SER A 467 4.79 13.96 -1.74
N PHE A 468 4.39 15.20 -1.53
CA PHE A 468 4.59 15.85 -0.22
C PHE A 468 3.87 15.12 0.92
N LEU A 469 2.82 14.35 0.61
CA LEU A 469 2.08 13.53 1.57
C LEU A 469 2.86 12.29 2.02
N THR A 470 3.86 11.85 1.27
CA THR A 470 4.66 10.66 1.62
C THR A 470 5.32 10.79 2.98
N LEU A 471 6.00 11.93 3.21
CA LEU A 471 6.63 12.21 4.50
C LEU A 471 5.57 12.39 5.60
N PHE A 472 4.44 12.99 5.28
CA PHE A 472 3.34 13.16 6.21
C PHE A 472 2.78 11.80 6.68
N THR A 473 2.51 10.88 5.74
CA THR A 473 2.05 9.52 6.05
C THR A 473 3.08 8.74 6.86
N LYS A 474 4.37 8.78 6.46
CA LYS A 474 5.47 8.13 7.18
C LYS A 474 5.52 8.58 8.64
N ASN A 475 5.45 9.90 8.87
CA ASN A 475 5.45 10.47 10.21
C ASN A 475 4.22 10.07 11.03
N ALA A 476 3.04 10.08 10.43
CA ALA A 476 1.79 9.73 11.12
C ALA A 476 1.73 8.25 11.56
N PHE A 477 2.48 7.37 10.88
CA PHE A 477 2.52 5.93 11.16
C PHE A 477 3.79 5.49 11.88
N MET A 478 4.46 6.40 12.56
CA MET A 478 5.65 6.15 13.35
C MET A 478 5.42 6.57 14.81
N THR A 479 5.89 5.78 15.76
CA THR A 479 5.89 6.18 17.18
C THR A 479 6.79 7.38 17.39
N ASN A 480 6.42 8.27 18.31
CA ASN A 480 7.19 9.47 18.64
C ASN A 480 7.49 10.35 17.40
N GLY A 481 6.64 10.29 16.36
CA GLY A 481 6.70 11.20 15.23
C GLY A 481 6.37 12.64 15.66
N MET A 482 6.72 13.59 14.82
CA MET A 482 6.31 14.99 14.99
C MET A 482 4.77 15.07 15.02
N PRO A 483 4.15 15.92 15.86
CA PRO A 483 2.72 16.18 15.79
C PRO A 483 2.28 16.49 14.34
N ASN A 484 1.15 15.91 13.91
CA ASN A 484 0.73 16.00 12.50
C ASN A 484 0.63 17.43 11.97
N ASP A 485 0.09 18.35 12.76
CA ASP A 485 -0.03 19.76 12.37
C ASP A 485 1.36 20.42 12.21
N ASP A 486 2.31 20.09 13.07
CA ASP A 486 3.69 20.61 13.00
C ASP A 486 4.42 20.02 11.78
N MET A 487 4.22 18.72 11.49
CA MET A 487 4.79 18.10 10.29
C MET A 487 4.23 18.74 9.02
N LEU A 488 2.92 18.93 8.95
CA LEU A 488 2.28 19.55 7.78
C LEU A 488 2.77 21.00 7.59
N LYS A 489 2.94 21.74 8.69
CA LYS A 489 3.53 23.08 8.67
C LYS A 489 4.99 23.06 8.21
N ALA A 490 5.80 22.13 8.71
CA ALA A 490 7.20 21.99 8.30
C ALA A 490 7.32 21.68 6.79
N ILE A 491 6.44 20.82 6.26
CA ILE A 491 6.35 20.54 4.81
C ILE A 491 5.96 21.81 4.05
N ALA A 492 4.95 22.55 4.51
CA ALA A 492 4.55 23.79 3.86
C ALA A 492 5.66 24.84 3.84
N VAL A 493 6.41 24.97 4.94
CA VAL A 493 7.59 25.87 5.01
C VAL A 493 8.69 25.41 4.05
N ARG A 494 8.95 24.10 3.96
CA ARG A 494 9.94 23.56 3.01
C ARG A 494 9.59 23.90 1.56
N ASP A 495 8.33 23.70 1.18
CA ASP A 495 7.92 23.74 -0.22
C ASP A 495 7.51 25.15 -0.69
N TYR A 496 7.03 26.00 0.22
CA TYR A 496 6.45 27.31 -0.13
C TYR A 496 7.10 28.50 0.60
N GLY A 497 8.01 28.26 1.54
CA GLY A 497 8.74 29.32 2.25
C GLY A 497 7.79 30.31 2.95
N GLU A 498 7.92 31.60 2.63
CA GLU A 498 7.08 32.67 3.20
C GLU A 498 5.58 32.54 2.88
N LYS A 499 5.21 31.69 1.91
CA LYS A 499 3.81 31.42 1.53
C LYS A 499 3.24 30.18 2.20
N ALA A 500 3.93 29.60 3.18
CA ALA A 500 3.50 28.39 3.87
C ALA A 500 2.08 28.49 4.45
N ASP A 501 1.75 29.62 5.08
CA ASP A 501 0.41 29.81 5.67
C ASP A 501 -0.69 29.84 4.58
N GLN A 502 -0.38 30.40 3.41
CA GLN A 502 -1.32 30.40 2.27
C GLN A 502 -1.50 28.99 1.70
N ALA A 503 -0.43 28.20 1.64
CA ALA A 503 -0.49 26.80 1.21
C ALA A 503 -1.34 25.97 2.20
N LEU A 504 -1.14 26.13 3.49
CA LEU A 504 -1.94 25.47 4.53
C LEU A 504 -3.43 25.82 4.41
N GLN A 505 -3.76 27.10 4.19
CA GLN A 505 -5.15 27.53 3.97
C GLN A 505 -5.75 26.92 2.70
N ALA A 506 -4.99 26.88 1.60
CA ALA A 506 -5.44 26.26 0.36
C ALA A 506 -5.71 24.76 0.55
N TRP A 507 -4.80 24.04 1.21
CA TRP A 507 -4.96 22.62 1.53
C TRP A 507 -6.18 22.36 2.44
N GLU A 508 -6.43 23.26 3.40
CA GLU A 508 -7.62 23.18 4.25
C GLU A 508 -8.91 23.33 3.42
N LEU A 509 -8.93 24.26 2.47
CA LEU A 509 -10.07 24.46 1.59
C LEU A 509 -10.29 23.25 0.66
N PHE A 510 -9.22 22.68 0.10
CA PHE A 510 -9.30 21.43 -0.67
C PHE A 510 -9.80 20.28 0.20
N SER A 511 -9.32 20.16 1.43
CA SER A 511 -9.76 19.13 2.38
C SER A 511 -11.21 19.30 2.81
N LYS A 512 -11.73 20.51 2.85
CA LYS A 512 -13.17 20.79 3.03
C LYS A 512 -13.96 20.47 1.76
N GLY A 513 -13.40 20.80 0.59
CA GLY A 513 -14.04 20.57 -0.70
C GLY A 513 -14.23 19.09 -1.02
N ILE A 514 -13.21 18.24 -0.76
CA ILE A 514 -13.28 16.81 -1.07
C ILE A 514 -14.42 16.10 -0.34
N ARG A 515 -14.80 16.56 0.85
CA ARG A 515 -15.92 15.98 1.61
C ARG A 515 -17.28 16.21 0.96
N ARG A 516 -17.35 17.08 -0.04
CA ARG A 516 -18.56 17.37 -0.83
C ARG A 516 -18.52 16.71 -2.20
N VAL A 517 -17.42 16.05 -2.56
CA VAL A 517 -17.37 15.23 -3.76
C VAL A 517 -18.21 13.99 -3.49
N VAL A 518 -19.14 13.75 -4.38
CA VAL A 518 -20.04 12.61 -4.28
C VAL A 518 -19.25 11.33 -4.48
N ALA A 519 -19.17 10.52 -3.45
CA ALA A 519 -18.73 9.15 -3.58
C ALA A 519 -19.84 8.35 -4.26
N ALA A 520 -19.66 8.04 -5.53
CA ALA A 520 -20.67 7.30 -6.30
C ALA A 520 -20.42 5.79 -6.19
N SER A 521 -21.50 5.01 -6.27
CA SER A 521 -21.43 3.53 -6.30
C SER A 521 -20.68 2.98 -7.50
N VAL A 522 -20.39 3.83 -8.48
CA VAL A 522 -19.65 3.53 -9.72
C VAL A 522 -18.30 4.25 -9.78
N ASP A 523 -17.71 4.54 -8.63
CA ASP A 523 -16.47 5.31 -8.50
C ASP A 523 -15.34 4.73 -9.33
N GLN A 524 -15.27 3.41 -9.40
CA GLN A 524 -14.31 2.68 -10.22
C GLN A 524 -14.39 3.02 -11.70
N TYR A 525 -15.56 3.34 -12.18
CA TYR A 525 -15.89 3.52 -13.61
C TYR A 525 -16.42 4.92 -13.90
N GLY A 526 -16.39 5.80 -12.91
CA GLY A 526 -16.82 7.18 -13.06
C GLY A 526 -15.95 7.99 -14.02
N PRO A 527 -16.37 9.21 -14.40
CA PRO A 527 -15.70 10.03 -15.39
C PRO A 527 -14.28 10.39 -15.00
N TYR A 528 -13.97 10.46 -13.72
CA TYR A 528 -12.62 10.74 -13.24
C TYR A 528 -11.61 9.63 -13.53
N ARG A 529 -12.08 8.39 -13.67
CA ARG A 529 -11.23 7.24 -14.00
C ARG A 529 -11.16 6.96 -15.50
N CYS A 530 -12.28 7.11 -16.19
CA CYS A 530 -12.41 6.64 -17.56
C CYS A 530 -11.97 7.66 -18.62
N GLY A 531 -11.46 8.81 -18.24
CA GLY A 531 -10.99 9.83 -19.16
C GLY A 531 -11.96 11.02 -19.29
N PRO A 532 -11.88 11.79 -20.38
CA PRO A 532 -12.63 13.04 -20.50
C PRO A 532 -14.12 12.79 -20.29
N THR A 533 -14.68 13.56 -19.39
CA THR A 533 -16.11 13.57 -19.15
C THR A 533 -16.84 13.88 -20.44
N TYR A 534 -18.01 13.30 -20.61
CA TYR A 534 -18.92 13.72 -21.65
C TYR A 534 -19.15 15.21 -21.60
N PRO A 535 -19.37 15.84 -22.74
CA PRO A 535 -19.71 17.25 -22.77
C PRO A 535 -20.89 17.47 -21.83
N LEU A 536 -20.82 18.52 -21.02
CA LEU A 536 -21.93 18.99 -20.22
C LEU A 536 -23.12 19.25 -21.15
N LEU A 537 -24.13 18.40 -21.07
CA LEU A 537 -25.34 18.57 -21.87
C LEU A 537 -26.36 19.33 -21.04
N PHE A 538 -26.80 20.44 -21.52
CA PHE A 538 -27.88 21.21 -20.91
C PHE A 538 -29.24 20.51 -21.02
N ASP A 539 -29.40 19.64 -22.02
CA ASP A 539 -30.59 18.81 -22.20
C ASP A 539 -30.31 17.37 -21.80
N GLN A 540 -30.77 17.01 -20.60
CA GLN A 540 -30.58 15.70 -20.01
C GLN A 540 -31.62 14.65 -20.47
N THR A 541 -32.51 15.05 -21.39
CA THR A 541 -33.61 14.17 -21.86
C THR A 541 -33.24 13.39 -23.12
N LYS A 542 -32.07 13.61 -23.70
CA LYS A 542 -31.64 12.89 -24.89
C LYS A 542 -31.20 11.48 -24.51
N GLU A 543 -32.03 10.54 -24.88
CA GLU A 543 -31.80 9.09 -24.76
C GLU A 543 -30.70 8.56 -25.70
N ASP A 544 -30.20 9.40 -26.63
CA ASP A 544 -29.30 9.03 -27.73
C ASP A 544 -27.82 9.35 -27.49
N LEU A 545 -27.39 9.42 -26.26
CA LEU A 545 -25.94 9.50 -25.99
C LEU A 545 -25.32 8.11 -26.14
N ASP A 546 -24.76 7.89 -27.33
CA ASP A 546 -23.87 6.75 -27.56
C ASP A 546 -22.58 6.98 -26.76
N ILE A 547 -22.58 6.43 -25.54
CA ILE A 547 -21.41 6.48 -24.67
C ILE A 547 -20.49 5.34 -25.09
N PRO A 548 -19.28 5.63 -25.58
CA PRO A 548 -18.36 4.58 -25.97
C PRO A 548 -18.16 3.61 -24.80
N HIS A 549 -18.29 2.34 -25.06
CA HIS A 549 -17.95 1.29 -24.12
C HIS A 549 -16.57 1.55 -23.54
N VAL A 550 -16.50 1.62 -22.23
CA VAL A 550 -15.22 1.52 -21.54
C VAL A 550 -14.76 0.06 -21.68
N PRO A 551 -13.63 -0.22 -22.36
CA PRO A 551 -13.25 -1.59 -22.72
C PRO A 551 -13.04 -2.55 -21.54
N TRP A 552 -12.98 -2.06 -20.34
CA TRP A 552 -12.77 -2.80 -19.10
C TRP A 552 -13.98 -2.86 -18.18
N ALA A 553 -15.13 -2.45 -18.64
CA ALA A 553 -16.37 -2.81 -17.96
C ALA A 553 -16.57 -4.32 -18.12
N TRP A 554 -15.71 -5.08 -17.47
CA TRP A 554 -15.89 -6.51 -17.35
C TRP A 554 -17.09 -6.88 -16.47
N HIS A 555 -17.65 -5.92 -15.82
CA HIS A 555 -18.96 -6.08 -15.21
C HIS A 555 -20.01 -5.84 -16.29
N HIS A 556 -20.03 -6.82 -17.12
CA HIS A 556 -21.02 -7.08 -18.10
C HIS A 556 -22.25 -6.24 -17.93
N ALA A 557 -22.24 -5.35 -18.74
CA ALA A 557 -23.35 -5.14 -19.57
C ALA A 557 -24.33 -6.31 -19.42
N GLY A 558 -25.50 -6.08 -18.90
CA GLY A 558 -26.65 -6.90 -19.17
C GLY A 558 -26.76 -7.14 -20.68
N GLU A 559 -27.68 -7.98 -21.13
CA GLU A 559 -27.84 -8.36 -22.56
C GLU A 559 -27.76 -7.18 -23.56
N ASP A 560 -27.82 -5.95 -23.09
CA ASP A 560 -27.88 -4.68 -23.83
C ASP A 560 -26.66 -3.76 -23.63
N GLY A 561 -25.66 -4.14 -22.86
CA GLY A 561 -24.42 -3.37 -22.79
C GLY A 561 -24.45 -2.09 -21.95
N ASN A 562 -25.55 -1.74 -21.33
CA ASN A 562 -25.80 -0.38 -20.80
C ASN A 562 -26.02 -0.28 -19.28
N ILE A 563 -25.78 -1.36 -18.51
CA ILE A 563 -26.09 -1.36 -17.07
C ILE A 563 -25.33 -0.26 -16.30
N TRP A 564 -24.10 0.00 -16.68
CA TRP A 564 -23.26 1.04 -16.06
C TRP A 564 -23.71 2.44 -16.42
N TRP A 565 -24.17 2.64 -17.66
CA TRP A 565 -24.76 3.90 -18.05
C TRP A 565 -26.04 4.20 -17.28
N GLU A 566 -26.89 3.21 -17.07
CA GLU A 566 -28.11 3.38 -16.29
C GLU A 566 -27.80 3.70 -14.84
N VAL A 567 -26.86 2.98 -14.22
CA VAL A 567 -26.40 3.26 -12.84
C VAL A 567 -25.76 4.64 -12.75
N TYR A 568 -24.90 5.00 -13.69
CA TYR A 568 -24.25 6.29 -13.76
C TYR A 568 -25.26 7.42 -13.97
N ARG A 569 -26.16 7.25 -14.93
CA ARG A 569 -27.26 8.19 -15.22
C ARG A 569 -28.15 8.37 -13.99
N ASP A 570 -28.55 7.31 -13.34
CA ASP A 570 -29.50 7.35 -12.22
C ASP A 570 -28.85 7.96 -10.96
N ASN A 571 -27.60 7.70 -10.71
CA ASN A 571 -26.91 8.25 -9.55
C ASN A 571 -26.40 9.68 -9.74
N ILE A 572 -25.94 10.05 -10.93
CA ILE A 572 -25.36 11.36 -11.19
C ILE A 572 -26.36 12.31 -11.86
N TRP A 573 -27.15 11.84 -12.82
CA TRP A 573 -27.99 12.70 -13.65
C TRP A 573 -29.43 12.79 -13.17
N ARG A 574 -30.01 11.71 -12.67
CA ARG A 574 -31.41 11.71 -12.22
C ARG A 574 -31.58 12.19 -10.78
N ASN A 575 -30.53 12.17 -9.98
CA ASN A 575 -30.57 12.76 -8.66
C ASN A 575 -29.77 14.07 -8.65
N PRO A 576 -30.44 15.23 -8.90
CA PRO A 576 -29.77 16.52 -8.92
C PRO A 576 -29.09 16.85 -7.57
N LYS A 577 -29.48 16.18 -6.49
CA LYS A 577 -28.86 16.31 -5.19
C LYS A 577 -27.49 15.61 -5.13
N ASN A 578 -27.25 14.65 -5.98
CA ASN A 578 -25.97 13.93 -6.11
C ASN A 578 -25.12 14.44 -7.30
N SER A 579 -25.52 15.52 -7.95
CA SER A 579 -24.81 16.04 -9.12
C SER A 579 -23.64 16.95 -8.73
N LEU A 580 -22.68 17.07 -9.65
CA LEU A 580 -21.56 18.03 -9.61
C LEU A 580 -21.98 19.50 -9.37
N LEU A 581 -23.27 19.82 -9.41
CA LEU A 581 -23.82 21.14 -9.07
C LEU A 581 -23.71 21.48 -7.59
N ARG A 582 -23.19 20.59 -6.74
CA ARG A 582 -22.86 20.88 -5.34
C ARG A 582 -21.47 21.50 -5.14
N LEU A 583 -20.65 21.53 -6.18
CA LEU A 583 -19.39 22.27 -6.19
C LEU A 583 -19.64 23.74 -6.49
#